data_2031441bb8ab0d49f2c080a8d5c1db51
#
_entry.id   2031441bb8ab0d49f2c080a8d5c1db51
#
_cell.length_a   1.000
_cell.length_b   1.000
_cell.length_c   1.000
_cell.angle_alpha   90.00
_cell.angle_beta   90.00
_cell.angle_gamma   90.00
#
_symmetry.space_group_name_H-M   'P 1'
#
loop_
_entity.id
_entity.type
_entity.pdbx_description
1 polymer ?
#
loop_
_entity_poly.entity_id
_entity_poly.type
_entity_poly.pdbx_seq_one_letter_code
_entity_poly.pdbx_strand_id
1 'polypeptide(L)'
;MAAVAAVGPALPALERAAAAALPRLQSGGHLAYAGAGTSGRIAAQDGAELTPTFGWDRLVLLIAGGPAALMQAAEGAEDRTDTAQADAATLGPGDVLIAVAASGRTPYTIACVETARANGALTIAIANSPGTPLLLAADHPVLIETGAEPIAGSTRMKAGTAQKVALNMLSTLLMIGLGRVYQGRMVDMAVTNAKLRVRAVAMVRELACVDADAATAALQAADGHVKLAILLAQGRDRATALAALAEAQGHLDRIL
;
A
#
# COMPACT_ATOMS: atom_id res chain seq x y z
N MET A 1 4.37 18.25 14.49
CA MET A 1 5.81 17.99 14.29
C MET A 1 6.25 16.69 14.98
N ALA A 2 6.04 16.49 16.31
CA ALA A 2 6.51 15.30 17.04
C ALA A 2 6.05 13.95 16.45
N ALA A 3 4.79 13.82 16.02
CA ALA A 3 4.27 12.59 15.43
C ALA A 3 4.98 12.18 14.13
N VAL A 4 5.31 13.15 13.28
CA VAL A 4 6.04 12.89 12.01
C VAL A 4 7.51 12.56 12.32
N ALA A 5 8.16 13.29 13.22
CA ALA A 5 9.53 13.03 13.61
C ALA A 5 9.72 11.63 14.25
N ALA A 6 8.69 11.12 14.93
CA ALA A 6 8.71 9.79 15.54
C ALA A 6 8.85 8.64 14.52
N VAL A 7 8.55 8.88 13.23
CA VAL A 7 8.72 7.88 12.18
C VAL A 7 10.20 7.73 11.78
N GLY A 8 11.03 8.75 11.95
CA GLY A 8 12.43 8.73 11.54
C GLY A 8 13.20 7.48 12.03
N PRO A 9 13.19 7.15 13.33
CA PRO A 9 13.86 5.95 13.86
C PRO A 9 13.32 4.63 13.28
N ALA A 10 12.08 4.60 12.76
CA ALA A 10 11.47 3.41 12.20
C ALA A 10 11.80 3.19 10.69
N LEU A 11 12.42 4.16 10.00
CA LEU A 11 12.74 4.06 8.57
C LEU A 11 13.51 2.79 8.19
N PRO A 12 14.54 2.34 8.92
CA PRO A 12 15.24 1.10 8.58
C PRO A 12 14.34 -0.16 8.69
N ALA A 13 13.36 -0.15 9.60
CA ALA A 13 12.40 -1.25 9.74
C ALA A 13 11.38 -1.25 8.59
N LEU A 14 10.90 -0.08 8.17
CA LEU A 14 10.03 0.08 7.01
C LEU A 14 10.72 -0.36 5.72
N GLU A 15 11.99 0.00 5.53
CA GLU A 15 12.79 -0.42 4.37
C GLU A 15 12.93 -1.94 4.31
N ARG A 16 13.32 -2.59 5.43
CA ARG A 16 13.40 -4.06 5.48
C ARG A 16 12.07 -4.74 5.21
N ALA A 17 10.99 -4.20 5.76
CA ALA A 17 9.64 -4.71 5.55
C ALA A 17 9.23 -4.61 4.07
N ALA A 18 9.49 -3.47 3.41
CA ALA A 18 9.24 -3.27 2.00
C ALA A 18 10.06 -4.24 1.14
N ALA A 19 11.36 -4.37 1.42
CA ALA A 19 12.24 -5.28 0.68
C ALA A 19 11.78 -6.75 0.76
N ALA A 20 11.30 -7.19 1.93
CA ALA A 20 10.77 -8.55 2.11
C ALA A 20 9.40 -8.77 1.44
N ALA A 21 8.57 -7.74 1.36
CA ALA A 21 7.23 -7.80 0.76
C ALA A 21 7.26 -7.81 -0.78
N LEU A 22 8.20 -7.09 -1.39
CA LEU A 22 8.27 -6.90 -2.84
C LEU A 22 8.26 -8.19 -3.65
N PRO A 23 9.07 -9.22 -3.38
CA PRO A 23 9.09 -10.45 -4.17
C PRO A 23 7.73 -11.15 -4.20
N ARG A 24 6.99 -11.13 -3.09
CA ARG A 24 5.67 -11.76 -2.99
C ARG A 24 4.64 -11.01 -3.85
N LEU A 25 4.62 -9.68 -3.75
CA LEU A 25 3.72 -8.85 -4.54
C LEU A 25 4.05 -8.89 -6.04
N GLN A 26 5.33 -8.96 -6.41
CA GLN A 26 5.80 -9.17 -7.79
C GLN A 26 5.31 -10.51 -8.35
N SER A 27 5.28 -11.55 -7.51
CA SER A 27 4.81 -12.89 -7.90
C SER A 27 3.27 -13.02 -7.95
N GLY A 28 2.53 -11.93 -7.76
CA GLY A 28 1.07 -11.94 -7.90
C GLY A 28 0.29 -11.96 -6.58
N GLY A 29 0.95 -11.86 -5.42
CA GLY A 29 0.31 -11.84 -4.11
C GLY A 29 -0.54 -10.60 -3.86
N HIS A 30 -1.43 -10.70 -2.86
CA HIS A 30 -2.26 -9.60 -2.38
C HIS A 30 -1.53 -8.77 -1.32
N LEU A 31 -1.87 -7.49 -1.27
CA LEU A 31 -1.52 -6.62 -0.16
C LEU A 31 -2.73 -6.48 0.76
N ALA A 32 -2.64 -7.01 1.96
CA ALA A 32 -3.69 -6.97 2.97
C ALA A 32 -3.37 -5.93 4.05
N TYR A 33 -4.40 -5.28 4.56
CA TYR A 33 -4.31 -4.39 5.72
C TYR A 33 -5.22 -4.90 6.83
N ALA A 34 -4.73 -4.93 8.08
CA ALA A 34 -5.52 -5.30 9.24
C ALA A 34 -5.47 -4.23 10.33
N GLY A 35 -6.61 -3.98 10.99
CA GLY A 35 -6.67 -3.07 12.12
C GLY A 35 -8.07 -2.85 12.67
N ALA A 36 -8.12 -2.19 13.83
CA ALA A 36 -9.36 -1.80 14.47
C ALA A 36 -9.42 -0.28 14.71
N GLY A 37 -10.63 0.27 14.84
CA GLY A 37 -10.86 1.67 15.17
C GLY A 37 -10.10 2.63 14.25
N THR A 38 -9.40 3.61 14.83
CA THR A 38 -8.63 4.60 14.07
C THR A 38 -7.52 3.96 13.23
N SER A 39 -6.78 3.00 13.77
CA SER A 39 -5.70 2.31 13.05
C SER A 39 -6.23 1.58 11.82
N GLY A 40 -7.37 0.87 11.96
CA GLY A 40 -8.04 0.21 10.83
C GLY A 40 -8.53 1.20 9.76
N ARG A 41 -9.10 2.34 10.17
CA ARG A 41 -9.55 3.39 9.22
C ARG A 41 -8.40 4.02 8.45
N ILE A 42 -7.28 4.27 9.12
CA ILE A 42 -6.08 4.83 8.47
C ILE A 42 -5.48 3.81 7.49
N ALA A 43 -5.43 2.55 7.86
CA ALA A 43 -4.97 1.46 7.00
C ALA A 43 -5.89 1.28 5.77
N ALA A 44 -7.21 1.30 5.97
CA ALA A 44 -8.18 1.25 4.88
C ALA A 44 -8.09 2.47 3.95
N GLN A 45 -7.86 3.66 4.50
CA GLN A 45 -7.64 4.87 3.70
C GLN A 45 -6.39 4.73 2.82
N ASP A 46 -5.27 4.26 3.36
CA ASP A 46 -4.04 4.06 2.59
C ASP A 46 -4.27 3.03 1.45
N GLY A 47 -4.89 1.89 1.78
CA GLY A 47 -5.20 0.85 0.80
C GLY A 47 -6.15 1.33 -0.31
N ALA A 48 -7.20 2.07 0.04
CA ALA A 48 -8.18 2.59 -0.93
C ALA A 48 -7.56 3.54 -1.97
N GLU A 49 -6.48 4.23 -1.63
CA GLU A 49 -5.77 5.13 -2.54
C GLU A 49 -4.84 4.40 -3.53
N LEU A 50 -4.52 3.11 -3.30
CA LEU A 50 -3.59 2.37 -4.15
C LEU A 50 -4.14 2.13 -5.56
N THR A 51 -5.42 1.81 -5.68
CA THR A 51 -6.04 1.55 -6.99
C THR A 51 -6.08 2.80 -7.87
N PRO A 52 -6.62 3.95 -7.43
CA PRO A 52 -6.68 5.14 -8.29
C PRO A 52 -5.30 5.74 -8.57
N THR A 53 -4.35 5.60 -7.62
CA THR A 53 -3.02 6.23 -7.70
C THR A 53 -2.04 5.38 -8.49
N PHE A 54 -2.03 4.08 -8.26
CA PHE A 54 -1.01 3.17 -8.79
C PHE A 54 -1.58 2.01 -9.61
N GLY A 55 -2.91 1.95 -9.83
CA GLY A 55 -3.55 0.84 -10.53
C GLY A 55 -3.42 -0.51 -9.80
N TRP A 56 -3.23 -0.48 -8.46
CA TRP A 56 -3.13 -1.70 -7.67
C TRP A 56 -4.54 -2.20 -7.30
N ASP A 57 -4.91 -3.38 -7.75
CA ASP A 57 -6.24 -3.99 -7.58
C ASP A 57 -6.25 -5.21 -6.63
N ARG A 58 -5.06 -5.71 -6.24
CA ARG A 58 -4.93 -6.87 -5.35
C ARG A 58 -4.87 -6.42 -3.87
N LEU A 59 -5.96 -5.81 -3.41
CA LEU A 59 -6.09 -5.27 -2.05
C LEU A 59 -7.07 -6.10 -1.23
N VAL A 60 -6.71 -6.40 0.02
CA VAL A 60 -7.58 -7.02 1.03
C VAL A 60 -7.63 -6.13 2.28
N LEU A 61 -8.84 -5.85 2.76
CA LEU A 61 -9.04 -5.03 3.98
C LEU A 61 -9.69 -5.88 5.07
N LEU A 62 -8.94 -6.13 6.15
CA LEU A 62 -9.38 -6.85 7.34
C LEU A 62 -9.61 -5.84 8.47
N ILE A 63 -10.84 -5.33 8.57
CA ILE A 63 -11.20 -4.26 9.50
C ILE A 63 -12.15 -4.80 10.56
N ALA A 64 -11.77 -4.70 11.83
CA ALA A 64 -12.63 -5.11 12.96
C ALA A 64 -14.01 -4.46 12.87
N GLY A 65 -15.06 -5.27 12.78
CA GLY A 65 -16.43 -4.83 12.54
C GLY A 65 -16.80 -4.65 11.06
N GLY A 66 -15.90 -5.01 10.13
CA GLY A 66 -16.12 -4.98 8.69
C GLY A 66 -16.23 -3.58 8.08
N PRO A 67 -16.73 -3.47 6.84
CA PRO A 67 -16.77 -2.18 6.11
C PRO A 67 -17.58 -1.08 6.82
N ALA A 68 -18.63 -1.43 7.58
CA ALA A 68 -19.42 -0.46 8.32
C ALA A 68 -18.61 0.27 9.40
N ALA A 69 -17.57 -0.39 9.95
CA ALA A 69 -16.70 0.17 10.98
C ALA A 69 -15.81 1.32 10.48
N LEU A 70 -15.73 1.53 9.16
CA LEU A 70 -15.05 2.67 8.57
C LEU A 70 -15.80 3.99 8.88
N MET A 71 -17.12 3.96 8.94
CA MET A 71 -17.97 5.13 9.16
C MET A 71 -18.51 5.22 10.59
N GLN A 72 -18.74 4.09 11.26
CA GLN A 72 -19.33 4.02 12.59
C GLN A 72 -18.47 3.17 13.53
N ALA A 73 -18.50 3.46 14.84
CA ALA A 73 -17.83 2.60 15.81
C ALA A 73 -18.55 1.26 15.92
N ALA A 74 -17.82 0.17 15.77
CA ALA A 74 -18.32 -1.19 16.01
C ALA A 74 -17.83 -1.63 17.39
N GLU A 75 -18.65 -1.44 18.40
CA GLU A 75 -18.28 -1.77 19.79
C GLU A 75 -18.01 -3.29 19.94
N GLY A 76 -16.95 -3.62 20.70
CA GLY A 76 -16.52 -4.99 20.94
C GLY A 76 -15.93 -5.72 19.73
N ALA A 77 -15.91 -5.13 18.52
CA ALA A 77 -15.35 -5.78 17.34
C ALA A 77 -13.83 -5.99 17.46
N GLU A 78 -13.13 -5.12 18.17
CA GLU A 78 -11.68 -5.21 18.37
C GLU A 78 -11.24 -6.41 19.24
N ASP A 79 -12.18 -7.00 20.01
CA ASP A 79 -11.95 -8.16 20.86
C ASP A 79 -12.28 -9.50 20.18
N ARG A 80 -12.84 -9.48 18.95
CA ARG A 80 -13.30 -10.67 18.23
C ARG A 80 -12.16 -11.36 17.49
N THR A 81 -11.52 -12.32 18.16
CA THR A 81 -10.45 -13.14 17.56
C THR A 81 -10.96 -14.19 16.58
N ASP A 82 -12.17 -14.71 16.80
CA ASP A 82 -12.86 -15.64 15.89
C ASP A 82 -13.11 -15.02 14.51
N THR A 83 -13.59 -13.78 14.49
CA THR A 83 -13.81 -13.03 13.25
C THR A 83 -12.47 -12.73 12.55
N ALA A 84 -11.45 -12.34 13.33
CA ALA A 84 -10.11 -12.08 12.79
C ALA A 84 -9.51 -13.31 12.11
N GLN A 85 -9.66 -14.50 12.72
CA GLN A 85 -9.20 -15.76 12.15
C GLN A 85 -9.91 -16.08 10.83
N ALA A 86 -11.24 -15.90 10.79
CA ALA A 86 -12.02 -16.11 9.57
C ALA A 86 -11.61 -15.12 8.45
N ASP A 87 -11.44 -13.85 8.79
CA ASP A 87 -11.05 -12.79 7.85
C ASP A 87 -9.66 -13.05 7.26
N ALA A 88 -8.68 -13.45 8.09
CA ALA A 88 -7.30 -13.69 7.68
C ALA A 88 -7.08 -15.08 7.05
N ALA A 89 -8.05 -15.99 7.13
CA ALA A 89 -7.92 -17.36 6.61
C ALA A 89 -7.69 -17.42 5.08
N THR A 90 -8.07 -16.36 4.35
CA THR A 90 -7.90 -16.28 2.90
C THR A 90 -6.47 -15.93 2.47
N LEU A 91 -5.63 -15.43 3.39
CA LEU A 91 -4.25 -15.07 3.09
C LEU A 91 -3.33 -16.28 3.09
N GLY A 92 -2.38 -16.32 2.15
CA GLY A 92 -1.47 -17.44 1.95
C GLY A 92 -0.03 -17.03 1.63
N PRO A 93 0.84 -17.97 1.21
CA PRO A 93 2.29 -17.76 1.09
C PRO A 93 2.73 -16.63 0.16
N GLY A 94 1.89 -16.29 -0.83
CA GLY A 94 2.16 -15.18 -1.76
C GLY A 94 1.79 -13.81 -1.21
N ASP A 95 1.01 -13.74 -0.13
CA ASP A 95 0.39 -12.51 0.33
C ASP A 95 1.25 -11.77 1.38
N VAL A 96 0.94 -10.50 1.56
CA VAL A 96 1.58 -9.60 2.54
C VAL A 96 0.49 -8.96 3.39
N LEU A 97 0.57 -9.10 4.71
CA LEU A 97 -0.32 -8.44 5.66
C LEU A 97 0.40 -7.29 6.38
N ILE A 98 -0.15 -6.08 6.31
CA ILE A 98 0.24 -4.94 7.13
C ILE A 98 -0.79 -4.74 8.23
N ALA A 99 -0.43 -5.04 9.48
CA ALA A 99 -1.29 -4.96 10.63
C ALA A 99 -0.94 -3.74 11.49
N VAL A 100 -1.96 -2.95 11.88
CA VAL A 100 -1.76 -1.67 12.56
C VAL A 100 -2.57 -1.59 13.84
N ALA A 101 -1.90 -1.37 14.98
CA ALA A 101 -2.55 -1.09 16.25
C ALA A 101 -1.65 -0.20 17.12
N ALA A 102 -2.15 0.95 17.55
CA ALA A 102 -1.35 1.90 18.35
C ALA A 102 -0.86 1.29 19.66
N SER A 103 -1.74 0.59 20.40
CA SER A 103 -1.39 -0.12 21.63
C SER A 103 -0.55 -1.37 21.38
N GLY A 104 -0.63 -1.95 20.16
CA GLY A 104 -0.05 -3.25 19.82
C GLY A 104 -0.67 -4.42 20.62
N ARG A 105 -1.87 -4.23 21.20
CA ARG A 105 -2.56 -5.20 22.08
C ARG A 105 -3.98 -5.57 21.64
N THR A 106 -4.43 -5.04 20.52
CA THR A 106 -5.78 -5.28 19.97
C THR A 106 -5.93 -6.75 19.57
N PRO A 107 -6.83 -7.52 20.20
CA PRO A 107 -6.95 -8.97 19.98
C PRO A 107 -7.25 -9.33 18.53
N TYR A 108 -8.17 -8.61 17.87
CA TYR A 108 -8.48 -8.80 16.46
C TYR A 108 -7.21 -8.67 15.58
N THR A 109 -6.44 -7.60 15.77
CA THR A 109 -5.26 -7.33 14.91
C THR A 109 -4.15 -8.36 15.13
N ILE A 110 -3.97 -8.82 16.37
CA ILE A 110 -3.00 -9.88 16.71
C ILE A 110 -3.41 -11.20 16.05
N ALA A 111 -4.69 -11.60 16.21
CA ALA A 111 -5.20 -12.83 15.62
C ALA A 111 -5.13 -12.84 14.10
N CYS A 112 -5.33 -11.69 13.41
CA CYS A 112 -5.08 -11.57 11.97
C CYS A 112 -3.62 -11.88 11.62
N VAL A 113 -2.65 -11.35 12.38
CA VAL A 113 -1.23 -11.59 12.14
C VAL A 113 -0.87 -13.05 12.37
N GLU A 114 -1.30 -13.64 13.49
CA GLU A 114 -1.02 -15.03 13.82
C GLU A 114 -1.58 -15.99 12.78
N THR A 115 -2.82 -15.76 12.34
CA THR A 115 -3.47 -16.59 11.31
C THR A 115 -2.81 -16.45 9.96
N ALA A 116 -2.57 -15.23 9.49
CA ALA A 116 -1.89 -14.99 8.21
C ALA A 116 -0.49 -15.58 8.18
N ARG A 117 0.27 -15.44 9.27
CA ARG A 117 1.60 -16.03 9.42
C ARG A 117 1.57 -17.55 9.42
N ALA A 118 0.64 -18.16 10.13
CA ALA A 118 0.45 -19.61 10.13
C ALA A 118 0.13 -20.15 8.72
N ASN A 119 -0.56 -19.38 7.90
CA ASN A 119 -0.86 -19.70 6.51
C ASN A 119 0.31 -19.36 5.54
N GLY A 120 1.44 -18.86 6.06
CA GLY A 120 2.63 -18.54 5.27
C GLY A 120 2.68 -17.16 4.65
N ALA A 121 1.70 -16.29 4.89
CA ALA A 121 1.76 -14.89 4.48
C ALA A 121 2.89 -14.15 5.20
N LEU A 122 3.47 -13.14 4.55
CA LEU A 122 4.43 -12.24 5.19
C LEU A 122 3.67 -11.24 6.07
N THR A 123 4.11 -11.07 7.30
CA THR A 123 3.43 -10.19 8.25
C THR A 123 4.30 -9.01 8.66
N ILE A 124 3.74 -7.81 8.54
CA ILE A 124 4.33 -6.53 8.95
C ILE A 124 3.43 -5.93 10.02
N ALA A 125 3.98 -5.60 11.19
CA ALA A 125 3.20 -5.01 12.28
C ALA A 125 3.68 -3.59 12.57
N ILE A 126 2.75 -2.63 12.63
CA ILE A 126 3.03 -1.24 13.02
C ILE A 126 2.36 -0.97 14.36
N ALA A 127 3.16 -0.62 15.39
CA ALA A 127 2.65 -0.24 16.70
C ALA A 127 3.39 0.99 17.27
N ASN A 128 2.76 1.66 18.25
CA ASN A 128 3.33 2.86 18.88
C ASN A 128 3.82 2.63 20.30
N SER A 129 3.76 1.39 20.78
CA SER A 129 4.25 0.98 22.10
C SER A 129 5.26 -0.16 21.96
N PRO A 130 6.40 -0.11 22.65
CA PRO A 130 7.44 -1.14 22.56
C PRO A 130 7.02 -2.45 23.26
N GLY A 131 7.60 -3.57 22.81
CA GLY A 131 7.46 -4.88 23.46
C GLY A 131 6.03 -5.43 23.48
N THR A 132 5.21 -5.07 22.50
CA THR A 132 3.81 -5.46 22.45
C THR A 132 3.59 -6.81 21.74
N PRO A 133 2.52 -7.55 22.07
CA PRO A 133 2.22 -8.83 21.42
C PRO A 133 2.16 -8.74 19.90
N LEU A 134 1.59 -7.67 19.33
CA LEU A 134 1.51 -7.49 17.89
C LEU A 134 2.89 -7.43 17.22
N LEU A 135 3.85 -6.69 17.81
CA LEU A 135 5.20 -6.59 17.28
C LEU A 135 5.96 -7.93 17.40
N LEU A 136 5.70 -8.71 18.45
CA LEU A 136 6.32 -10.02 18.67
C LEU A 136 5.76 -11.11 17.74
N ALA A 137 4.50 -10.98 17.34
CA ALA A 137 3.84 -11.95 16.47
C ALA A 137 4.26 -11.82 14.99
N ALA A 138 4.67 -10.64 14.53
CA ALA A 138 4.94 -10.35 13.13
C ALA A 138 6.38 -10.70 12.72
N ASP A 139 6.58 -11.00 11.43
CA ASP A 139 7.91 -11.22 10.83
C ASP A 139 8.72 -9.91 10.77
N HIS A 140 8.04 -8.79 10.47
CA HIS A 140 8.63 -7.46 10.35
C HIS A 140 7.97 -6.47 11.30
N PRO A 141 8.46 -6.36 12.56
CA PRO A 141 7.96 -5.35 13.49
C PRO A 141 8.46 -3.95 13.14
N VAL A 142 7.54 -2.97 13.17
CA VAL A 142 7.80 -1.54 12.97
C VAL A 142 7.28 -0.79 14.20
N LEU A 143 8.17 -0.39 15.07
CA LEU A 143 7.87 0.41 16.26
C LEU A 143 7.99 1.90 15.92
N ILE A 144 6.95 2.69 16.27
CA ILE A 144 6.94 4.15 16.09
C ILE A 144 6.58 4.80 17.43
N GLU A 145 7.56 5.12 18.25
CA GLU A 145 7.36 5.66 19.59
C GLU A 145 6.94 7.13 19.53
N THR A 146 5.66 7.42 19.68
CA THR A 146 5.11 8.77 19.65
C THR A 146 5.04 9.43 21.04
N GLY A 147 5.36 8.70 22.09
CA GLY A 147 5.21 9.13 23.47
C GLY A 147 3.73 9.35 23.87
N ALA A 148 3.52 9.96 25.05
CA ALA A 148 2.17 10.18 25.58
C ALA A 148 1.33 11.08 24.68
N GLU A 149 0.05 10.72 24.51
CA GLU A 149 -0.91 11.54 23.75
C GLU A 149 -1.28 12.83 24.53
N PRO A 150 -1.63 13.93 23.81
CA PRO A 150 -2.10 15.16 24.45
C PRO A 150 -3.37 14.97 25.30
N ILE A 151 -4.23 14.03 24.85
CA ILE A 151 -5.37 13.53 25.60
C ILE A 151 -5.08 12.09 25.92
N ALA A 152 -4.92 11.74 27.19
CA ALA A 152 -4.54 10.41 27.64
C ALA A 152 -5.43 9.32 27.00
N GLY A 153 -4.79 8.32 26.38
CA GLY A 153 -5.47 7.21 25.72
C GLY A 153 -6.05 7.52 24.34
N SER A 154 -6.06 8.77 23.87
CA SER A 154 -6.61 9.15 22.57
C SER A 154 -5.61 8.92 21.43
N THR A 155 -5.34 7.67 21.10
CA THR A 155 -4.34 7.25 20.10
C THR A 155 -4.67 7.62 18.65
N ARG A 156 -5.84 8.21 18.41
CA ARG A 156 -6.21 8.81 17.10
C ARG A 156 -5.37 10.04 16.73
N MET A 157 -4.62 10.61 17.69
CA MET A 157 -3.86 11.85 17.53
C MET A 157 -2.42 11.58 17.06
N LYS A 158 -1.43 11.56 17.97
CA LYS A 158 -0.02 11.39 17.55
C LYS A 158 0.24 10.02 16.95
N ALA A 159 -0.24 8.96 17.61
CA ALA A 159 -0.06 7.60 17.11
C ALA A 159 -0.71 7.43 15.72
N GLY A 160 -1.99 7.80 15.56
CA GLY A 160 -2.67 7.74 14.28
C GLY A 160 -1.99 8.57 13.18
N THR A 161 -1.51 9.78 13.51
CA THR A 161 -0.76 10.61 12.55
C THR A 161 0.55 9.94 12.11
N ALA A 162 1.29 9.36 13.05
CA ALA A 162 2.54 8.66 12.75
C ALA A 162 2.28 7.38 11.93
N GLN A 163 1.23 6.62 12.25
CA GLN A 163 0.80 5.46 11.47
C GLN A 163 0.48 5.84 10.02
N LYS A 164 -0.26 6.96 9.81
CA LYS A 164 -0.57 7.45 8.46
C LYS A 164 0.70 7.73 7.67
N VAL A 165 1.68 8.41 8.27
CA VAL A 165 2.96 8.71 7.60
C VAL A 165 3.70 7.42 7.26
N ALA A 166 3.81 6.48 8.20
CA ALA A 166 4.49 5.21 7.99
C ALA A 166 3.82 4.34 6.90
N LEU A 167 2.49 4.28 6.91
CA LEU A 167 1.73 3.56 5.87
C LEU A 167 1.95 4.17 4.49
N ASN A 168 1.85 5.49 4.35
CA ASN A 168 2.12 6.15 3.08
C ASN A 168 3.56 5.91 2.59
N MET A 169 4.55 5.90 3.50
CA MET A 169 5.93 5.58 3.13
C MET A 169 6.05 4.14 2.66
N LEU A 170 5.51 3.19 3.42
CA LEU A 170 5.60 1.76 3.10
C LEU A 170 4.89 1.43 1.79
N SER A 171 3.65 1.88 1.62
CA SER A 171 2.89 1.65 0.39
C SER A 171 3.55 2.30 -0.83
N THR A 172 4.08 3.52 -0.69
CA THR A 172 4.82 4.19 -1.77
C THR A 172 6.10 3.44 -2.13
N LEU A 173 6.89 2.97 -1.14
CA LEU A 173 8.07 2.15 -1.40
C LEU A 173 7.72 0.86 -2.14
N LEU A 174 6.63 0.20 -1.77
CA LEU A 174 6.14 -0.99 -2.46
C LEU A 174 5.77 -0.66 -3.92
N MET A 175 5.02 0.42 -4.16
CA MET A 175 4.59 0.81 -5.50
C MET A 175 5.77 1.27 -6.39
N ILE A 176 6.79 1.91 -5.82
CA ILE A 176 8.06 2.20 -6.53
C ILE A 176 8.76 0.89 -6.89
N GLY A 177 8.93 -0.01 -5.94
CA GLY A 177 9.59 -1.30 -6.16
C GLY A 177 8.84 -2.25 -7.10
N LEU A 178 7.54 -2.00 -7.34
CA LEU A 178 6.70 -2.68 -8.33
C LEU A 178 6.72 -1.98 -9.71
N GLY A 179 7.57 -0.97 -9.89
CA GLY A 179 7.69 -0.23 -11.15
C GLY A 179 6.49 0.66 -11.48
N ARG A 180 5.61 0.96 -10.50
CA ARG A 180 4.40 1.77 -10.72
C ARG A 180 4.65 3.27 -10.67
N VAL A 181 5.87 3.66 -10.32
CA VAL A 181 6.36 5.03 -10.32
C VAL A 181 7.60 5.12 -11.21
N TYR A 182 7.66 6.12 -12.06
CA TYR A 182 8.82 6.42 -12.90
C TYR A 182 9.09 7.92 -12.90
N GLN A 183 10.32 8.33 -12.59
CA GLN A 183 10.72 9.74 -12.46
C GLN A 183 9.75 10.58 -11.61
N GLY A 184 9.30 10.02 -10.47
CA GLY A 184 8.36 10.68 -9.56
C GLY A 184 6.91 10.78 -10.07
N ARG A 185 6.55 10.07 -11.14
CA ARG A 185 5.20 10.07 -11.75
C ARG A 185 4.52 8.71 -11.59
N MET A 186 3.22 8.75 -11.34
CA MET A 186 2.36 7.57 -11.18
C MET A 186 1.99 6.99 -12.57
N VAL A 187 2.90 6.25 -13.18
CA VAL A 187 2.78 5.77 -14.57
C VAL A 187 1.78 4.60 -14.76
N ASP A 188 1.21 4.08 -13.67
CA ASP A 188 0.14 3.06 -13.69
C ASP A 188 -1.19 3.58 -13.16
N MET A 189 -1.36 4.91 -13.03
CA MET A 189 -2.62 5.49 -12.58
C MET A 189 -3.79 5.09 -13.49
N ALA A 190 -4.95 4.82 -12.89
CA ALA A 190 -6.18 4.54 -13.62
C ALA A 190 -6.77 5.85 -14.22
N VAL A 191 -6.90 5.92 -15.54
CA VAL A 191 -7.42 7.10 -16.25
C VAL A 191 -8.96 7.05 -16.29
N THR A 192 -9.61 7.35 -15.16
CA THR A 192 -11.07 7.18 -15.00
C THR A 192 -11.89 8.44 -15.23
N ASN A 193 -11.27 9.62 -15.33
CA ASN A 193 -11.96 10.89 -15.52
C ASN A 193 -11.15 11.89 -16.36
N ALA A 194 -11.78 13.03 -16.72
CA ALA A 194 -11.17 14.04 -17.57
C ALA A 194 -9.87 14.64 -16.96
N LYS A 195 -9.85 14.92 -15.65
CA LYS A 195 -8.67 15.43 -14.95
C LYS A 195 -7.50 14.46 -15.04
N LEU A 196 -7.76 13.17 -14.83
CA LEU A 196 -6.73 12.14 -14.91
C LEU A 196 -6.25 11.92 -16.34
N ARG A 197 -7.13 12.08 -17.34
CA ARG A 197 -6.75 12.06 -18.76
C ARG A 197 -5.78 13.19 -19.10
N VAL A 198 -6.05 14.42 -18.67
CA VAL A 198 -5.13 15.56 -18.87
C VAL A 198 -3.76 15.28 -18.25
N ARG A 199 -3.74 14.71 -17.03
CA ARG A 199 -2.48 14.33 -16.35
C ARG A 199 -1.75 13.21 -17.12
N ALA A 200 -2.46 12.20 -17.62
CA ALA A 200 -1.87 11.11 -18.40
C ALA A 200 -1.23 11.62 -19.70
N VAL A 201 -1.92 12.48 -20.46
CA VAL A 201 -1.37 13.12 -21.66
C VAL A 201 -0.11 13.93 -21.33
N ALA A 202 -0.13 14.71 -20.24
CA ALA A 202 1.05 15.47 -19.81
C ALA A 202 2.24 14.57 -19.48
N MET A 203 2.01 13.43 -18.80
CA MET A 203 3.06 12.44 -18.51
C MET A 203 3.62 11.81 -19.78
N VAL A 204 2.76 11.37 -20.72
CA VAL A 204 3.20 10.79 -22.00
C VAL A 204 4.02 11.80 -22.77
N ARG A 205 3.52 13.04 -22.90
CA ARG A 205 4.23 14.13 -23.59
C ARG A 205 5.64 14.36 -23.04
N GLU A 206 5.75 14.40 -21.73
CA GLU A 206 7.01 14.71 -21.06
C GLU A 206 7.98 13.53 -21.10
N LEU A 207 7.51 12.31 -20.81
CA LEU A 207 8.35 11.12 -20.72
C LEU A 207 8.75 10.54 -22.09
N ALA A 208 7.92 10.74 -23.12
CA ALA A 208 8.24 10.35 -24.50
C ALA A 208 8.85 11.48 -25.34
N CYS A 209 8.94 12.71 -24.80
CA CYS A 209 9.45 13.90 -25.49
C CYS A 209 8.70 14.21 -26.80
N VAL A 210 7.36 14.11 -26.81
CA VAL A 210 6.49 14.36 -27.97
C VAL A 210 5.55 15.54 -27.71
N ASP A 211 4.87 16.04 -28.76
CA ASP A 211 3.84 17.05 -28.62
C ASP A 211 2.53 16.52 -28.00
N ALA A 212 1.56 17.42 -27.75
CA ALA A 212 0.31 17.05 -27.10
C ALA A 212 -0.59 16.16 -27.96
N ASP A 213 -0.56 16.36 -29.28
CA ASP A 213 -1.41 15.60 -30.22
C ASP A 213 -0.90 14.16 -30.34
N ALA A 214 0.42 13.99 -30.48
CA ALA A 214 1.08 12.68 -30.51
C ALA A 214 0.87 11.94 -29.17
N ALA A 215 1.00 12.63 -28.02
CA ALA A 215 0.76 12.04 -26.71
C ALA A 215 -0.70 11.60 -26.53
N THR A 216 -1.66 12.40 -27.02
CA THR A 216 -3.09 12.07 -26.98
C THR A 216 -3.40 10.86 -27.85
N ALA A 217 -2.87 10.83 -29.08
CA ALA A 217 -3.04 9.70 -30.00
C ALA A 217 -2.44 8.40 -29.41
N ALA A 218 -1.23 8.48 -28.84
CA ALA A 218 -0.59 7.34 -28.19
C ALA A 218 -1.37 6.82 -26.97
N LEU A 219 -1.89 7.73 -26.14
CA LEU A 219 -2.72 7.33 -24.99
C LEU A 219 -4.03 6.66 -25.40
N GLN A 220 -4.65 7.11 -26.50
CA GLN A 220 -5.83 6.47 -27.10
C GLN A 220 -5.48 5.08 -27.64
N ALA A 221 -4.39 4.96 -28.41
CA ALA A 221 -3.91 3.69 -28.94
C ALA A 221 -3.51 2.68 -27.84
N ALA A 222 -3.16 3.19 -26.65
CA ALA A 222 -2.83 2.39 -25.47
C ALA A 222 -4.02 2.10 -24.54
N ASP A 223 -5.26 2.40 -24.92
CA ASP A 223 -6.47 2.22 -24.11
C ASP A 223 -6.36 2.88 -22.71
N GLY A 224 -5.63 4.03 -22.63
CA GLY A 224 -5.40 4.75 -21.39
C GLY A 224 -4.24 4.24 -20.53
N HIS A 225 -3.51 3.21 -20.94
CA HIS A 225 -2.34 2.70 -20.22
C HIS A 225 -1.11 3.58 -20.48
N VAL A 226 -0.73 4.38 -19.48
CA VAL A 226 0.32 5.42 -19.61
C VAL A 226 1.68 4.83 -20.03
N LYS A 227 2.13 3.74 -19.41
CA LYS A 227 3.40 3.08 -19.76
C LYS A 227 3.44 2.63 -21.22
N LEU A 228 2.35 1.98 -21.66
CA LEU A 228 2.23 1.54 -23.04
C LEU A 228 2.21 2.76 -23.97
N ALA A 229 1.47 3.80 -23.64
CA ALA A 229 1.40 5.03 -24.43
C ALA A 229 2.77 5.70 -24.61
N ILE A 230 3.61 5.71 -23.56
CA ILE A 230 4.97 6.24 -23.65
C ILE A 230 5.79 5.49 -24.69
N LEU A 231 5.74 4.16 -24.69
CA LEU A 231 6.49 3.33 -25.64
C LEU A 231 5.95 3.44 -27.07
N LEU A 232 4.62 3.53 -27.24
CA LEU A 232 4.00 3.77 -28.56
C LEU A 232 4.38 5.16 -29.10
N ALA A 233 4.36 6.19 -28.26
CA ALA A 233 4.77 7.55 -28.65
C ALA A 233 6.24 7.63 -29.09
N GLN A 234 7.11 6.74 -28.59
CA GLN A 234 8.50 6.59 -29.02
C GLN A 234 8.67 5.76 -30.31
N GLY A 235 7.58 5.38 -30.96
CA GLY A 235 7.60 4.67 -32.26
C GLY A 235 7.67 3.15 -32.16
N ARG A 236 7.54 2.55 -30.97
CA ARG A 236 7.43 1.08 -30.87
C ARG A 236 6.04 0.63 -31.30
N ASP A 237 5.94 -0.51 -31.96
CA ASP A 237 4.66 -1.16 -32.18
C ASP A 237 4.10 -1.75 -30.86
N ARG A 238 2.79 -1.99 -30.81
CA ARG A 238 2.11 -2.43 -29.59
C ARG A 238 2.63 -3.77 -29.08
N ALA A 239 2.92 -4.72 -29.96
CA ALA A 239 3.38 -6.05 -29.55
C ALA A 239 4.77 -5.99 -28.91
N THR A 240 5.70 -5.28 -29.53
CA THR A 240 7.05 -5.02 -29.01
C THR A 240 7.00 -4.25 -27.68
N ALA A 241 6.13 -3.23 -27.57
CA ALA A 241 5.98 -2.45 -26.34
C ALA A 241 5.45 -3.29 -25.18
N LEU A 242 4.46 -4.14 -25.41
CA LEU A 242 3.89 -5.05 -24.39
C LEU A 242 4.92 -6.12 -23.96
N ALA A 243 5.67 -6.69 -24.91
CA ALA A 243 6.73 -7.65 -24.62
C ALA A 243 7.82 -7.01 -23.76
N ALA A 244 8.28 -5.80 -24.08
CA ALA A 244 9.27 -5.06 -23.31
C ALA A 244 8.78 -4.77 -21.88
N LEU A 245 7.51 -4.36 -21.70
CA LEU A 245 6.92 -4.13 -20.38
C LEU A 245 6.84 -5.43 -19.56
N ALA A 246 6.52 -6.55 -20.19
CA ALA A 246 6.45 -7.84 -19.52
C ALA A 246 7.86 -8.31 -19.07
N GLU A 247 8.86 -8.25 -19.95
CA GLU A 247 10.26 -8.60 -19.65
C GLU A 247 10.84 -7.74 -18.53
N ALA A 248 10.57 -6.42 -18.57
CA ALA A 248 10.98 -5.47 -17.53
C ALA A 248 10.12 -5.52 -16.27
N GLN A 249 9.13 -6.42 -16.17
CA GLN A 249 8.18 -6.48 -15.05
C GLN A 249 7.50 -5.13 -14.76
N GLY A 250 7.19 -4.36 -15.81
CA GLY A 250 6.58 -3.04 -15.72
C GLY A 250 7.52 -1.89 -15.36
N HIS A 251 8.81 -2.12 -15.22
CA HIS A 251 9.81 -1.10 -14.87
C HIS A 251 10.27 -0.33 -16.11
N LEU A 252 9.83 0.94 -16.27
CA LEU A 252 10.23 1.78 -17.40
C LEU A 252 11.73 2.12 -17.40
N ASP A 253 12.38 2.21 -16.26
CA ASP A 253 13.81 2.44 -16.11
C ASP A 253 14.71 1.33 -16.70
N ARG A 254 14.13 0.16 -16.96
CA ARG A 254 14.80 -0.96 -17.63
C ARG A 254 14.56 -0.97 -19.15
N ILE A 255 13.69 -0.09 -19.63
CA ILE A 255 13.26 -0.05 -21.03
C ILE A 255 13.73 1.21 -21.74
N LEU A 256 13.72 2.35 -21.01
CA LEU A 256 14.07 3.70 -21.46
C LEU A 256 15.49 4.08 -21.04
#